data_2ea055db12ad45821c9375986c38bcc9
#
_entry.id   2ea055db12ad45821c9375986c38bcc9
#
_cell.length_a   1.000
_cell.length_b   1.000
_cell.length_c   1.000
_cell.angle_alpha   90.00
_cell.angle_beta   90.00
_cell.angle_gamma   90.00
#
_symmetry.space_group_name_H-M   'P 1'
#
loop_
_entity.id
_entity.type
_entity.pdbx_description
1 polymer ?
#
loop_
_entity_poly.entity_id
_entity_poly.type
_entity_poly.pdbx_seq_one_letter_code
_entity_poly.pdbx_strand_id
1 'polypeptide(L)'
;MGIFPGFLDPGQTAALRRDFTALPDWQLTHAGIGREHDHHNNERIRTDKTRWLDGTTAPQQAYMALMAELQQLFNRQLFMGLRDYECHYARYDQGDFYKKHLDAFRGRSNRRLTTVLYLNDDWQPDQGGELLIYGDRGEPLHRVRPEGGTLVCFLSERFPHEVLPARRPRLSIAGWFRVDDPIAPTLRL
;
A
#
# COMPACT_ATOMS: atom_id res chain seq x y z
N MET A 1 -8.72 -5.54 10.50
CA MET A 1 -8.47 -4.31 9.77
C MET A 1 -8.38 -3.17 10.76
N GLY A 2 -7.50 -2.18 10.52
CA GLY A 2 -7.33 -0.97 11.33
C GLY A 2 -7.11 0.26 10.44
N ILE A 3 -7.58 1.41 10.92
CA ILE A 3 -7.34 2.72 10.32
C ILE A 3 -6.75 3.58 11.44
N PHE A 4 -5.57 4.15 11.23
CA PHE A 4 -4.78 4.85 12.23
C PHE A 4 -4.46 6.27 11.74
N PRO A 5 -5.36 7.26 11.98
CA PRO A 5 -5.07 8.65 11.69
C PRO A 5 -3.87 9.14 12.52
N GLY A 6 -2.98 9.93 11.93
CA GLY A 6 -1.80 10.44 12.62
C GLY A 6 -0.78 9.36 13.00
N PHE A 7 -0.74 8.23 12.28
CA PHE A 7 0.28 7.18 12.47
C PHE A 7 1.69 7.72 12.26
N LEU A 8 1.88 8.56 11.24
CA LEU A 8 3.06 9.41 11.12
C LEU A 8 2.71 10.84 11.50
N ASP A 9 3.64 11.51 12.17
CA ASP A 9 3.53 12.93 12.42
C ASP A 9 3.64 13.76 11.13
N PRO A 10 3.23 15.04 11.15
CA PRO A 10 3.28 15.89 9.96
C PRO A 10 4.69 16.07 9.38
N GLY A 11 5.74 16.07 10.21
CA GLY A 11 7.13 16.22 9.77
C GLY A 11 7.62 14.99 9.00
N GLN A 12 7.37 13.79 9.53
CA GLN A 12 7.68 12.50 8.90
C GLN A 12 6.92 12.35 7.57
N THR A 13 5.62 12.66 7.59
CA THR A 13 4.76 12.61 6.41
C THR A 13 5.27 13.55 5.31
N ALA A 14 5.61 14.79 5.67
CA ALA A 14 6.16 15.78 4.73
C ALA A 14 7.55 15.37 4.21
N ALA A 15 8.37 14.70 5.01
CA ALA A 15 9.68 14.20 4.56
C ALA A 15 9.53 13.13 3.49
N LEU A 16 8.67 12.12 3.69
CA LEU A 16 8.37 11.09 2.69
C LEU A 16 7.72 11.67 1.44
N ARG A 17 6.81 12.63 1.59
CA ARG A 17 6.20 13.32 0.45
C ARG A 17 7.24 14.04 -0.38
N ARG A 18 8.17 14.80 0.24
CA ARG A 18 9.28 15.48 -0.48
C ARG A 18 10.20 14.49 -1.18
N ASP A 19 10.54 13.37 -0.51
CA ASP A 19 11.34 12.31 -1.09
C ASP A 19 10.68 11.77 -2.37
N PHE A 20 9.39 11.47 -2.30
CA PHE A 20 8.63 10.97 -3.45
C PHE A 20 8.49 12.02 -4.57
N THR A 21 8.15 13.26 -4.25
CA THR A 21 7.93 14.31 -5.25
C THR A 21 9.22 14.82 -5.89
N ALA A 22 10.37 14.54 -5.30
CA ALA A 22 11.68 14.81 -5.90
C ALA A 22 12.08 13.81 -6.99
N LEU A 23 11.39 12.67 -7.08
CA LEU A 23 11.66 11.68 -8.11
C LEU A 23 11.22 12.21 -9.48
N PRO A 24 12.08 12.14 -10.50
CA PRO A 24 11.68 12.49 -11.86
C PRO A 24 10.71 11.45 -12.42
N ASP A 25 9.79 11.87 -13.30
CA ASP A 25 8.73 11.02 -13.85
C ASP A 25 9.24 9.74 -14.51
N TRP A 26 10.43 9.76 -15.11
CA TRP A 26 11.01 8.58 -15.76
C TRP A 26 11.39 7.45 -14.77
N GLN A 27 11.50 7.75 -13.47
CA GLN A 27 11.70 6.74 -12.42
C GLN A 27 10.40 6.09 -11.95
N LEU A 28 9.27 6.64 -12.35
CA LEU A 28 7.96 6.08 -12.04
C LEU A 28 7.52 5.16 -13.18
N THR A 29 7.13 3.94 -12.86
CA THR A 29 6.62 2.98 -13.82
C THR A 29 5.11 2.85 -13.68
N HIS A 30 4.38 2.70 -14.81
CA HIS A 30 2.97 2.33 -14.75
C HIS A 30 2.82 1.03 -14.00
N ALA A 31 1.93 1.03 -13.02
CA ALA A 31 1.72 -0.15 -12.21
C ALA A 31 1.06 -1.26 -13.03
N GLY A 32 1.67 -2.44 -13.02
CA GLY A 32 1.13 -3.63 -13.68
C GLY A 32 0.24 -4.46 -12.76
N ILE A 33 -0.50 -5.40 -13.37
CA ILE A 33 -1.31 -6.40 -12.70
C ILE A 33 -0.65 -7.75 -12.90
N GLY A 34 -0.68 -8.61 -11.88
CA GLY A 34 -0.09 -9.95 -11.95
C GLY A 34 1.32 -10.04 -11.38
N ARG A 35 1.86 -11.26 -11.32
CA ARG A 35 3.21 -11.57 -10.83
C ARG A 35 4.11 -12.01 -11.99
N GLU A 36 5.39 -11.62 -11.93
CA GLU A 36 6.47 -12.11 -12.81
C GLU A 36 6.09 -12.21 -14.30
N HIS A 37 5.78 -13.41 -14.80
CA HIS A 37 5.48 -13.65 -16.21
C HIS A 37 4.06 -13.24 -16.65
N ASP A 38 3.14 -12.98 -15.70
CA ASP A 38 1.77 -12.53 -15.95
C ASP A 38 1.58 -11.03 -15.71
N HIS A 39 2.69 -10.27 -15.64
CA HIS A 39 2.63 -8.83 -15.41
C HIS A 39 2.16 -8.11 -16.68
N HIS A 40 0.91 -7.68 -16.71
CA HIS A 40 0.32 -6.91 -17.80
C HIS A 40 -0.09 -5.51 -17.34
N ASN A 41 0.29 -4.50 -18.13
CA ASN A 41 -0.28 -3.16 -17.98
C ASN A 41 -1.71 -3.17 -18.50
N ASN A 42 -2.68 -3.02 -17.62
CA ASN A 42 -4.08 -2.95 -17.99
C ASN A 42 -4.71 -1.66 -17.45
N GLU A 43 -4.62 -0.60 -18.24
CA GLU A 43 -5.15 0.73 -17.92
C GLU A 43 -6.66 0.75 -17.69
N ARG A 44 -7.38 -0.33 -18.03
CA ARG A 44 -8.81 -0.47 -17.69
C ARG A 44 -9.02 -0.90 -16.24
N ILE A 45 -7.97 -1.33 -15.55
CA ILE A 45 -8.03 -1.83 -14.17
C ILE A 45 -7.30 -0.91 -13.20
N ARG A 46 -6.09 -0.42 -13.57
CA ARG A 46 -5.32 0.53 -12.77
C ARG A 46 -4.48 1.45 -13.64
N THR A 47 -4.32 2.69 -13.19
CA THR A 47 -3.64 3.74 -13.96
C THR A 47 -2.51 4.43 -13.20
N ASP A 48 -2.31 4.08 -11.91
CA ASP A 48 -1.28 4.68 -11.07
C ASP A 48 0.15 4.38 -11.55
N LYS A 49 1.06 5.25 -11.10
CA LYS A 49 2.51 5.10 -11.29
C LYS A 49 3.17 4.77 -9.97
N THR A 50 4.15 3.87 -10.01
CA THR A 50 4.80 3.36 -8.80
C THR A 50 6.31 3.42 -8.86
N ARG A 51 6.94 3.48 -7.68
CA ARG A 51 8.39 3.31 -7.48
C ARG A 51 8.62 2.50 -6.21
N TRP A 52 9.25 1.33 -6.32
CA TRP A 52 9.63 0.53 -5.15
C TRP A 52 10.59 1.30 -4.26
N LEU A 53 10.37 1.23 -2.95
CA LEU A 53 11.29 1.77 -1.96
C LEU A 53 12.46 0.81 -1.81
N ASP A 54 13.66 1.35 -1.92
CA ASP A 54 14.92 0.62 -1.82
C ASP A 54 15.74 0.98 -0.55
N GLY A 55 15.21 1.92 0.27
CA GLY A 55 15.85 2.37 1.49
C GLY A 55 17.09 3.26 1.27
N THR A 56 17.22 3.86 0.10
CA THR A 56 18.40 4.68 -0.24
C THR A 56 18.38 6.08 0.40
N THR A 57 17.22 6.58 0.78
CA THR A 57 17.07 7.91 1.41
C THR A 57 16.76 7.82 2.89
N ALA A 58 17.12 8.85 3.66
CA ALA A 58 16.85 8.89 5.09
C ALA A 58 15.34 8.79 5.44
N PRO A 59 14.40 9.45 4.73
CA PRO A 59 12.96 9.24 4.97
C PRO A 59 12.50 7.81 4.73
N GLN A 60 12.99 7.14 3.67
CA GLN A 60 12.68 5.73 3.40
C GLN A 60 13.21 4.82 4.50
N GLN A 61 14.46 5.02 4.94
CA GLN A 61 15.08 4.23 6.01
C GLN A 61 14.29 4.36 7.32
N ALA A 62 13.90 5.58 7.69
CA ALA A 62 13.10 5.82 8.88
C ALA A 62 11.73 5.12 8.80
N TYR A 63 11.06 5.20 7.65
CA TYR A 63 9.79 4.51 7.44
C TYR A 63 9.94 2.98 7.49
N MET A 64 10.94 2.42 6.82
CA MET A 64 11.19 0.97 6.83
C MET A 64 11.54 0.46 8.22
N ALA A 65 12.29 1.23 9.02
CA ALA A 65 12.58 0.89 10.42
C ALA A 65 11.28 0.84 11.27
N LEU A 66 10.39 1.82 11.11
CA LEU A 66 9.09 1.83 11.79
C LEU A 66 8.22 0.63 11.37
N MET A 67 8.23 0.25 10.09
CA MET A 67 7.50 -0.92 9.62
C MET A 67 8.11 -2.23 10.15
N ALA A 68 9.43 -2.30 10.35
CA ALA A 68 10.07 -3.45 10.99
C ALA A 68 9.67 -3.59 12.47
N GLU A 69 9.55 -2.49 13.20
CA GLU A 69 9.01 -2.50 14.58
C GLU A 69 7.56 -2.97 14.60
N LEU A 70 6.75 -2.49 13.68
CA LEU A 70 5.35 -2.90 13.53
C LEU A 70 5.23 -4.40 13.19
N GLN A 71 6.11 -4.92 12.33
CA GLN A 71 6.20 -6.36 12.03
C GLN A 71 6.46 -7.18 13.30
N GLN A 72 7.42 -6.76 14.12
CA GLN A 72 7.73 -7.44 15.38
C GLN A 72 6.53 -7.39 16.34
N LEU A 73 5.84 -6.25 16.41
CA LEU A 73 4.64 -6.10 17.24
C LEU A 73 3.54 -7.08 16.79
N PHE A 74 3.23 -7.15 15.50
CA PHE A 74 2.25 -8.07 14.96
C PHE A 74 2.63 -9.54 15.20
N ASN A 75 3.91 -9.88 15.06
CA ASN A 75 4.38 -11.23 15.36
C ASN A 75 4.23 -11.58 16.84
N ARG A 76 4.56 -10.66 17.76
CA ARG A 76 4.42 -10.91 19.19
C ARG A 76 2.98 -10.94 19.67
N GLN A 77 2.13 -10.05 19.16
CA GLN A 77 0.77 -9.88 19.69
C GLN A 77 -0.27 -10.73 18.95
N LEU A 78 -0.05 -10.99 17.66
CA LEU A 78 -1.04 -11.64 16.80
C LEU A 78 -0.54 -12.95 16.20
N PHE A 79 0.71 -13.36 16.51
CA PHE A 79 1.33 -14.62 16.04
C PHE A 79 1.27 -14.79 14.52
N MET A 80 1.49 -13.71 13.77
CA MET A 80 1.26 -13.69 12.32
C MET A 80 2.35 -14.34 11.48
N GLY A 81 3.56 -14.57 12.03
CA GLY A 81 4.68 -15.21 11.33
C GLY A 81 5.22 -14.40 10.16
N LEU A 82 5.15 -13.06 10.25
CA LEU A 82 5.62 -12.15 9.21
C LEU A 82 7.15 -12.19 9.12
N ARG A 83 7.69 -12.24 7.89
CA ARG A 83 9.12 -12.38 7.63
C ARG A 83 9.78 -11.11 7.15
N ASP A 84 9.11 -10.41 6.26
CA ASP A 84 9.61 -9.17 5.65
C ASP A 84 8.49 -8.23 5.27
N TYR A 85 8.88 -7.06 4.74
CA TYR A 85 7.98 -6.02 4.27
C TYR A 85 8.48 -5.46 2.95
N GLU A 86 7.61 -5.44 1.94
CA GLU A 86 7.85 -4.78 0.66
C GLU A 86 6.90 -3.61 0.48
N CYS A 87 7.34 -2.52 -0.11
CA CYS A 87 6.47 -1.37 -0.37
C CYS A 87 6.95 -0.51 -1.54
N HIS A 88 6.02 0.24 -2.10
CA HIS A 88 6.30 1.21 -3.16
C HIS A 88 5.55 2.52 -2.94
N TYR A 89 6.11 3.61 -3.43
CA TYR A 89 5.37 4.84 -3.67
C TYR A 89 4.32 4.60 -4.76
N ALA A 90 3.14 5.19 -4.60
CA ALA A 90 2.07 5.15 -5.58
C ALA A 90 1.52 6.55 -5.81
N ARG A 91 1.57 7.02 -7.07
CA ARG A 91 1.00 8.28 -7.53
C ARG A 91 -0.18 7.99 -8.44
N TYR A 92 -1.33 8.50 -8.02
CA TYR A 92 -2.53 8.58 -8.82
C TYR A 92 -2.66 10.02 -9.28
N ASP A 93 -2.49 10.27 -10.57
CA ASP A 93 -2.73 11.60 -11.15
C ASP A 93 -4.24 11.90 -11.17
N GLN A 94 -4.66 13.11 -11.57
CA GLN A 94 -6.08 13.44 -11.59
C GLN A 94 -6.86 12.49 -12.49
N GLY A 95 -7.89 11.86 -11.93
CA GLY A 95 -8.74 10.88 -12.63
C GLY A 95 -8.23 9.44 -12.57
N ASP A 96 -7.01 9.19 -12.11
CA ASP A 96 -6.47 7.86 -11.93
C ASP A 96 -7.24 7.05 -10.87
N PHE A 97 -7.27 5.75 -11.07
CA PHE A 97 -8.03 4.81 -10.24
C PHE A 97 -7.35 3.44 -10.15
N TYR A 98 -7.82 2.64 -9.21
CA TYR A 98 -7.58 1.20 -9.18
C TYR A 98 -8.88 0.48 -8.85
N LYS A 99 -9.39 -0.31 -9.78
CA LYS A 99 -10.65 -1.04 -9.63
C LYS A 99 -10.57 -2.05 -8.49
N LYS A 100 -11.74 -2.47 -8.03
CA LYS A 100 -11.92 -3.45 -6.96
C LYS A 100 -11.11 -4.71 -7.21
N HIS A 101 -10.23 -5.04 -6.27
CA HIS A 101 -9.31 -6.18 -6.33
C HIS A 101 -8.98 -6.72 -4.93
N LEU A 102 -8.31 -7.85 -4.88
CA LEU A 102 -7.62 -8.40 -3.72
C LEU A 102 -6.10 -8.36 -3.97
N ASP A 103 -5.32 -8.03 -2.97
CA ASP A 103 -3.85 -8.01 -3.08
C ASP A 103 -3.22 -9.40 -3.06
N ALA A 104 -3.95 -10.37 -2.55
CA ALA A 104 -3.50 -11.75 -2.46
C ALA A 104 -4.66 -12.73 -2.67
N PHE A 105 -4.37 -13.83 -3.38
CA PHE A 105 -5.29 -14.95 -3.49
C PHE A 105 -4.88 -16.04 -2.48
N ARG A 106 -5.87 -16.59 -1.79
CA ARG A 106 -5.66 -17.58 -0.74
C ARG A 106 -4.82 -18.76 -1.22
N GLY A 107 -3.73 -19.05 -0.50
CA GLY A 107 -2.80 -20.13 -0.83
C GLY A 107 -1.95 -19.92 -2.07
N ARG A 108 -1.99 -18.73 -2.70
CA ARG A 108 -1.21 -18.41 -3.90
C ARG A 108 -0.35 -17.15 -3.74
N SER A 109 -0.28 -16.60 -2.53
CA SER A 109 0.48 -15.39 -2.25
C SER A 109 1.06 -15.46 -0.85
N ASN A 110 2.27 -14.92 -0.69
CA ASN A 110 2.90 -14.73 0.61
C ASN A 110 2.54 -13.38 1.28
N ARG A 111 1.80 -12.49 0.62
CA ARG A 111 1.31 -11.24 1.19
C ARG A 111 0.22 -11.52 2.21
N ARG A 112 0.48 -11.16 3.47
CA ARG A 112 -0.42 -11.44 4.60
C ARG A 112 -1.20 -10.22 5.05
N LEU A 113 -0.52 -9.09 5.19
CA LEU A 113 -1.13 -7.81 5.55
C LEU A 113 -0.80 -6.78 4.49
N THR A 114 -1.82 -6.09 4.02
CA THR A 114 -1.71 -4.88 3.21
C THR A 114 -1.66 -3.66 4.10
N THR A 115 -0.81 -2.72 3.76
CA THR A 115 -0.74 -1.38 4.36
C THR A 115 -0.86 -0.31 3.29
N VAL A 116 -1.55 0.78 3.61
CA VAL A 116 -1.60 1.99 2.77
C VAL A 116 -1.35 3.19 3.68
N LEU A 117 -0.24 3.87 3.48
CA LEU A 117 0.09 5.12 4.17
C LEU A 117 -0.12 6.29 3.21
N TYR A 118 -0.89 7.30 3.63
CA TYR A 118 -1.12 8.48 2.79
C TYR A 118 -0.13 9.59 3.08
N LEU A 119 0.27 10.31 2.02
CA LEU A 119 1.27 11.37 2.08
C LEU A 119 0.73 12.75 1.70
N ASN A 120 -0.58 12.88 1.50
CA ASN A 120 -1.20 14.12 1.03
C ASN A 120 -1.37 15.11 2.19
N ASP A 121 -1.21 16.39 1.89
CA ASP A 121 -1.57 17.47 2.80
C ASP A 121 -2.94 18.04 2.44
N ASP A 122 -3.61 18.59 3.43
CA ASP A 122 -4.85 19.36 3.28
C ASP A 122 -5.86 18.74 2.28
N TRP A 123 -6.17 17.43 2.49
CA TRP A 123 -7.10 16.72 1.63
C TRP A 123 -8.54 17.07 1.95
N GLN A 124 -9.24 17.69 0.99
CA GLN A 124 -10.61 18.12 1.18
C GLN A 124 -11.64 17.02 0.87
N PRO A 125 -12.83 17.04 1.50
CA PRO A 125 -13.85 15.99 1.32
C PRO A 125 -14.36 15.82 -0.12
N ASP A 126 -14.31 16.86 -0.93
CA ASP A 126 -14.79 16.88 -2.31
C ASP A 126 -13.73 16.47 -3.33
N GLN A 127 -12.50 16.17 -2.91
CA GLN A 127 -11.39 15.86 -3.80
C GLN A 127 -11.37 14.40 -4.29
N GLY A 128 -12.23 13.53 -3.74
CA GLY A 128 -12.26 12.11 -4.13
C GLY A 128 -11.03 11.32 -3.69
N GLY A 129 -10.64 10.28 -4.44
CA GLY A 129 -9.42 9.49 -4.19
C GLY A 129 -9.49 8.58 -2.98
N GLU A 130 -10.67 8.35 -2.43
CA GLU A 130 -10.84 7.50 -1.26
C GLU A 130 -10.50 6.04 -1.58
N LEU A 131 -10.04 5.34 -0.56
CA LEU A 131 -9.96 3.88 -0.54
C LEU A 131 -11.29 3.33 -0.05
N LEU A 132 -12.01 2.61 -0.89
CA LEU A 132 -13.16 1.82 -0.49
C LEU A 132 -12.72 0.41 -0.11
N ILE A 133 -13.14 -0.06 1.06
CA ILE A 133 -12.86 -1.40 1.56
C ILE A 133 -14.18 -2.13 1.73
N TYR A 134 -14.25 -3.35 1.23
CA TYR A 134 -15.45 -4.17 1.15
C TYR A 134 -15.41 -5.36 2.08
N GLY A 135 -16.59 -5.78 2.54
CA GLY A 135 -16.80 -7.00 3.30
C GLY A 135 -16.94 -8.24 2.43
N ASP A 136 -17.14 -9.37 3.12
CA ASP A 136 -17.20 -10.71 2.50
C ASP A 136 -18.36 -10.86 1.51
N ARG A 137 -19.46 -10.09 1.67
CA ARG A 137 -20.62 -10.07 0.78
C ARG A 137 -20.58 -8.95 -0.27
N GLY A 138 -19.46 -8.20 -0.31
CA GLY A 138 -19.26 -7.13 -1.26
C GLY A 138 -19.86 -5.78 -0.85
N GLU A 139 -20.40 -5.67 0.37
CA GLU A 139 -20.86 -4.42 0.97
C GLU A 139 -19.68 -3.49 1.29
N PRO A 140 -19.81 -2.17 1.10
CA PRO A 140 -18.78 -1.23 1.52
C PRO A 140 -18.74 -1.17 3.05
N LEU A 141 -17.57 -1.45 3.63
CA LEU A 141 -17.32 -1.36 5.07
C LEU A 141 -16.76 0.00 5.46
N HIS A 142 -15.79 0.47 4.70
CA HIS A 142 -15.10 1.73 4.99
C HIS A 142 -14.83 2.51 3.72
N ARG A 143 -14.92 3.82 3.86
CA ARG A 143 -14.48 4.82 2.88
C ARG A 143 -13.44 5.70 3.55
N VAL A 144 -12.18 5.54 3.17
CA VAL A 144 -11.06 6.20 3.83
C VAL A 144 -10.52 7.31 2.94
N ARG A 145 -10.59 8.55 3.42
CA ARG A 145 -9.96 9.69 2.74
C ARG A 145 -8.45 9.58 2.83
N PRO A 146 -7.72 9.93 1.77
CA PRO A 146 -6.26 9.80 1.73
C PRO A 146 -5.54 10.95 2.46
N GLU A 147 -5.91 11.19 3.72
CA GLU A 147 -5.32 12.23 4.58
C GLU A 147 -3.91 11.83 5.03
N GLY A 148 -2.96 12.73 4.86
CA GLY A 148 -1.55 12.47 5.17
C GLY A 148 -1.31 12.02 6.62
N GLY A 149 -0.36 11.10 6.79
CA GLY A 149 -0.04 10.48 8.07
C GLY A 149 -1.02 9.37 8.50
N THR A 150 -2.11 9.13 7.77
CA THR A 150 -3.04 8.04 8.06
C THR A 150 -2.52 6.73 7.48
N LEU A 151 -2.42 5.70 8.33
CA LEU A 151 -2.13 4.31 7.94
C LEU A 151 -3.41 3.49 7.94
N VAL A 152 -3.63 2.73 6.86
CA VAL A 152 -4.66 1.69 6.79
C VAL A 152 -3.96 0.33 6.74
N CYS A 153 -4.46 -0.65 7.49
CA CYS A 153 -3.89 -2.00 7.53
C CYS A 153 -5.00 -3.06 7.54
N PHE A 154 -4.88 -4.07 6.66
CA PHE A 154 -5.87 -5.15 6.56
C PHE A 154 -5.27 -6.45 6.01
N LEU A 155 -5.98 -7.57 6.22
CA LEU A 155 -5.59 -8.88 5.66
C LEU A 155 -5.71 -8.85 4.14
N SER A 156 -4.62 -9.15 3.43
CA SER A 156 -4.51 -9.03 1.98
C SER A 156 -5.46 -9.96 1.20
N GLU A 157 -5.78 -11.11 1.78
CA GLU A 157 -6.66 -12.14 1.17
C GLU A 157 -8.14 -11.93 1.46
N ARG A 158 -8.49 -11.02 2.39
CA ARG A 158 -9.87 -10.95 2.91
C ARG A 158 -10.63 -9.72 2.46
N PHE A 159 -9.97 -8.60 2.29
CA PHE A 159 -10.64 -7.32 2.07
C PHE A 159 -10.48 -6.85 0.63
N PRO A 160 -11.48 -7.10 -0.25
CA PRO A 160 -11.51 -6.45 -1.56
C PRO A 160 -11.54 -4.93 -1.36
N HIS A 161 -10.79 -4.20 -2.17
CA HIS A 161 -10.72 -2.76 -2.08
C HIS A 161 -10.49 -2.12 -3.44
N GLU A 162 -10.77 -0.84 -3.53
CA GLU A 162 -10.53 -0.03 -4.73
C GLU A 162 -10.13 1.39 -4.37
N VAL A 163 -9.42 2.05 -5.29
CA VAL A 163 -9.09 3.47 -5.20
C VAL A 163 -9.98 4.23 -6.18
N LEU A 164 -10.79 5.14 -5.64
CA LEU A 164 -11.65 5.99 -6.45
C LEU A 164 -10.84 7.09 -7.14
N PRO A 165 -11.32 7.60 -8.29
CA PRO A 165 -10.69 8.73 -8.96
C PRO A 165 -10.59 9.96 -8.05
N ALA A 166 -9.43 10.61 -8.08
CA ALA A 166 -9.19 11.85 -7.36
C ALA A 166 -9.21 13.07 -8.29
N ARG A 167 -9.54 14.25 -7.76
CA ARG A 167 -9.53 15.51 -8.51
C ARG A 167 -8.18 16.21 -8.49
N ARG A 168 -7.21 15.67 -7.79
CA ARG A 168 -5.81 16.12 -7.75
C ARG A 168 -4.88 14.91 -7.57
N PRO A 169 -3.56 15.09 -7.77
CA PRO A 169 -2.61 14.00 -7.50
C PRO A 169 -2.73 13.46 -6.08
N ARG A 170 -2.83 12.14 -5.93
CA ARG A 170 -2.93 11.39 -4.69
C ARG A 170 -1.68 10.56 -4.49
N LEU A 171 -0.99 10.81 -3.39
CA LEU A 171 0.27 10.17 -3.04
C LEU A 171 0.09 9.22 -1.86
N SER A 172 0.65 8.02 -1.97
CA SER A 172 0.63 7.03 -0.90
C SER A 172 1.84 6.12 -0.97
N ILE A 173 2.08 5.36 0.10
CA ILE A 173 2.92 4.17 0.10
C ILE A 173 1.99 2.97 0.27
N ALA A 174 2.00 2.07 -0.71
CA ALA A 174 1.34 0.77 -0.59
C ALA A 174 2.40 -0.28 -0.27
N GLY A 175 2.10 -1.17 0.69
CA GLY A 175 3.05 -2.16 1.14
C GLY A 175 2.41 -3.41 1.69
N TRP A 176 3.23 -4.46 1.82
CA TRP A 176 2.76 -5.77 2.24
C TRP A 176 3.75 -6.41 3.21
N PHE A 177 3.25 -6.81 4.36
CA PHE A 177 3.96 -7.78 5.19
C PHE A 177 3.73 -9.17 4.63
N ARG A 178 4.82 -9.92 4.47
CA ARG A 178 4.82 -11.24 3.86
C ARG A 178 5.18 -12.33 4.87
N VAL A 179 4.73 -13.53 4.59
CA VAL A 179 5.14 -14.78 5.26
C VAL A 179 6.04 -15.58 4.32
N ASP A 180 6.57 -16.73 4.79
CA ASP A 180 7.28 -17.66 3.91
C ASP A 180 6.40 -18.06 2.72
N ASP A 181 7.02 -18.21 1.55
CA ASP A 181 6.29 -18.59 0.35
C ASP A 181 5.68 -19.99 0.52
N PRO A 182 4.35 -20.13 0.44
CA PRO A 182 3.70 -21.43 0.59
C PRO A 182 4.05 -22.43 -0.53
N ILE A 183 4.64 -21.95 -1.63
CA ILE A 183 5.03 -22.76 -2.80
C ILE A 183 6.53 -23.10 -2.77
N ALA A 184 7.34 -22.40 -1.98
CA ALA A 184 8.75 -22.74 -1.84
C ALA A 184 8.90 -24.10 -1.13
N PRO A 185 9.63 -25.07 -1.70
CA PRO A 185 9.90 -26.34 -1.02
C PRO A 185 10.64 -26.03 0.29
N THR A 186 10.04 -26.38 1.40
CA THR A 186 10.70 -26.31 2.71
C THR A 186 11.84 -27.33 2.68
N LEU A 187 13.07 -26.87 2.40
CA LEU A 187 14.26 -27.69 2.68
C LEU A 187 14.29 -27.88 4.20
N ARG A 188 13.72 -28.98 4.68
CA ARG A 188 13.97 -29.47 6.02
C ARG A 188 15.37 -30.08 6.01
N LEU A 189 16.33 -29.37 6.58
CA LEU A 189 17.60 -29.94 7.01
C LEU A 189 17.39 -30.67 8.31
#